data_520a2346b1ae8d5327bdb35a669ac39e
#
_entry.id   520a2346b1ae8d5327bdb35a669ac39e
#
_cell.length_a   1.000
_cell.length_b   1.000
_cell.length_c   1.000
_cell.angle_alpha   90.00
_cell.angle_beta   90.00
_cell.angle_gamma   90.00
#
_symmetry.space_group_name_H-M   'P 1'
#
loop_
_entity.id
_entity.type
_entity.pdbx_description
1 polymer ?
#
loop_
_entity_poly.entity_id
_entity_poly.type
_entity_poly.pdbx_seq_one_letter_code
_entity_poly.pdbx_strand_id
1 'polypeptide(L)'
;MIPVARPRRPRGFLQRCTRRGEAWLAAHPLDAEGDGREPRDYWSAFEPDLRRAFAERCGWLAMWIASGQVEHYLSKHPPDPKRRRKQRRLAYAWRNLRYADASVNLRKGVHDDAVLDPYAIGEGWFALDDALELKVTAACPAAERERADFTLDALGLRRGTVAMRLRRQYLHEYMTAVGHGMDAAAALALLDAKAPQLAAHVRAAP
;
A
#
# COMPACT_ATOMS: atom_id res chain seq x y z
N MET A 1 -6.68 6.62 0.86
CA MET A 1 -5.71 6.26 -0.20
C MET A 1 -5.37 7.51 -0.99
N ILE A 2 -4.14 7.66 -1.44
CA ILE A 2 -3.66 8.80 -2.26
C ILE A 2 -2.85 8.22 -3.43
N PRO A 3 -2.68 8.96 -4.53
CA PRO A 3 -1.79 8.58 -5.61
C PRO A 3 -0.36 8.37 -5.10
N VAL A 4 0.27 7.31 -5.57
CA VAL A 4 1.69 7.04 -5.33
C VAL A 4 2.39 6.95 -6.68
N ALA A 5 3.36 7.82 -6.93
CA ALA A 5 4.16 7.74 -8.14
C ALA A 5 4.96 6.43 -8.17
N ARG A 6 4.94 5.73 -9.30
CA ARG A 6 5.71 4.50 -9.43
C ARG A 6 7.21 4.81 -9.34
N PRO A 7 7.93 4.28 -8.33
CA PRO A 7 9.33 4.60 -8.16
C PRO A 7 10.22 3.93 -9.21
N ARG A 8 11.31 4.60 -9.55
CA ARG A 8 12.36 3.97 -10.36
C ARG A 8 12.94 2.78 -9.62
N ARG A 9 13.29 1.74 -10.39
CA ARG A 9 13.94 0.55 -9.84
C ARG A 9 15.29 0.94 -9.19
N PRO A 10 15.55 0.56 -7.93
CA PRO A 10 16.77 0.93 -7.24
C PRO A 10 18.00 0.25 -7.84
N ARG A 11 19.16 0.89 -7.63
CA ARG A 11 20.45 0.35 -8.07
C ARG A 11 20.68 -1.04 -7.44
N GLY A 12 21.13 -1.98 -8.25
CA GLY A 12 21.42 -3.35 -7.79
C GLY A 12 20.21 -4.28 -7.73
N PHE A 13 18.96 -3.80 -7.82
CA PHE A 13 17.77 -4.67 -7.79
C PHE A 13 17.80 -5.73 -8.88
N LEU A 14 18.19 -5.36 -10.10
CA LEU A 14 18.27 -6.31 -11.22
C LEU A 14 19.18 -7.51 -10.89
N GLN A 15 20.37 -7.25 -10.35
CA GLN A 15 21.33 -8.32 -10.06
C GLN A 15 20.98 -9.08 -8.78
N ARG A 16 20.64 -8.35 -7.71
CA ARG A 16 20.51 -8.91 -6.37
C ARG A 16 19.14 -9.53 -6.10
N CYS A 17 18.10 -9.12 -6.84
CA CYS A 17 16.74 -9.64 -6.71
C CYS A 17 16.31 -10.36 -8.00
N THR A 18 16.16 -9.65 -9.13
CA THR A 18 15.56 -10.23 -10.34
C THR A 18 16.37 -11.42 -10.88
N ARG A 19 17.66 -11.25 -11.20
CA ARG A 19 18.49 -12.34 -11.77
C ARG A 19 18.66 -13.51 -10.82
N ARG A 20 18.85 -13.26 -9.53
CA ARG A 20 18.93 -14.35 -8.51
C ARG A 20 17.61 -15.08 -8.39
N GLY A 21 16.50 -14.36 -8.42
CA GLY A 21 15.17 -14.95 -8.38
C GLY A 21 14.87 -15.80 -9.61
N GLU A 22 15.20 -15.31 -10.80
CA GLU A 22 15.04 -16.07 -12.06
C GLU A 22 15.88 -17.35 -12.05
N ALA A 23 17.14 -17.29 -11.60
CA ALA A 23 17.99 -18.46 -11.46
C ALA A 23 17.41 -19.45 -10.44
N TRP A 24 16.88 -18.95 -9.32
CA TRP A 24 16.23 -19.80 -8.32
C TRP A 24 14.97 -20.49 -8.88
N LEU A 25 14.13 -19.75 -9.64
CA LEU A 25 12.94 -20.33 -10.28
C LEU A 25 13.29 -21.39 -11.32
N ALA A 26 14.37 -21.20 -12.07
CA ALA A 26 14.85 -22.18 -13.04
C ALA A 26 15.31 -23.47 -12.36
N ALA A 27 15.97 -23.37 -11.19
CA ALA A 27 16.39 -24.51 -10.39
C ALA A 27 15.25 -25.19 -9.61
N HIS A 28 14.08 -24.55 -9.48
CA HIS A 28 12.93 -25.06 -8.73
C HIS A 28 11.64 -24.85 -9.56
N PRO A 29 11.49 -25.57 -10.68
CA PRO A 29 10.29 -25.48 -11.50
C PRO A 29 9.06 -25.94 -10.71
N LEU A 30 7.87 -25.50 -11.17
CA LEU A 30 6.60 -26.05 -10.71
C LEU A 30 6.37 -27.41 -11.38
N ASP A 31 5.73 -28.33 -10.67
CA ASP A 31 5.24 -29.59 -11.23
C ASP A 31 4.08 -29.40 -12.23
N ALA A 32 3.48 -30.50 -12.67
CA ALA A 32 2.37 -30.48 -13.61
C ALA A 32 1.12 -29.80 -13.03
N GLU A 33 0.88 -29.98 -11.75
CA GLU A 33 -0.23 -29.43 -10.96
C GLU A 33 -0.04 -27.94 -10.63
N GLY A 34 1.18 -27.42 -10.83
CA GLY A 34 1.56 -26.02 -10.55
C GLY A 34 2.00 -25.82 -9.10
N ASP A 35 2.35 -26.90 -8.40
CA ASP A 35 2.91 -26.88 -7.06
C ASP A 35 4.45 -26.80 -7.10
N GLY A 36 5.04 -26.35 -6.03
CA GLY A 36 6.48 -26.22 -5.91
C GLY A 36 6.91 -25.32 -4.77
N ARG A 37 8.22 -25.19 -4.60
CA ARG A 37 8.78 -24.39 -3.52
C ARG A 37 8.41 -22.93 -3.67
N GLU A 38 8.18 -22.25 -2.54
CA GLU A 38 7.98 -20.79 -2.50
C GLU A 38 9.15 -20.03 -3.12
N PRO A 39 8.90 -18.95 -3.87
CA PRO A 39 9.95 -18.06 -4.33
C PRO A 39 10.81 -17.58 -3.15
N ARG A 40 12.13 -17.79 -3.26
CA ARG A 40 13.06 -17.38 -2.21
C ARG A 40 13.07 -15.86 -2.07
N ASP A 41 13.06 -15.38 -0.83
CA ASP A 41 13.10 -13.95 -0.55
C ASP A 41 14.45 -13.33 -0.94
N TYR A 42 14.41 -12.50 -1.97
CA TYR A 42 15.48 -11.60 -2.38
C TYR A 42 15.02 -10.15 -2.44
N TRP A 43 13.71 -9.91 -2.21
CA TRP A 43 13.08 -8.59 -2.31
C TRP A 43 13.11 -7.81 -1.00
N SER A 44 13.08 -8.46 0.16
CA SER A 44 13.08 -7.79 1.47
C SER A 44 14.32 -6.92 1.69
N ALA A 45 15.44 -7.24 1.06
CA ALA A 45 16.64 -6.40 1.08
C ALA A 45 16.43 -5.00 0.46
N PHE A 46 15.32 -4.78 -0.26
CA PHE A 46 14.93 -3.53 -0.90
C PHE A 46 13.72 -2.85 -0.21
N GLU A 47 13.31 -3.34 0.96
CA GLU A 47 12.29 -2.69 1.78
C GLU A 47 12.64 -1.22 2.05
N PRO A 48 13.87 -0.83 2.41
CA PRO A 48 14.21 0.56 2.65
C PRO A 48 14.05 1.46 1.41
N ASP A 49 14.22 0.92 0.21
CA ASP A 49 13.98 1.66 -1.03
C ASP A 49 12.49 1.88 -1.28
N LEU A 50 11.65 0.88 -1.00
CA LEU A 50 10.20 1.01 -1.05
C LEU A 50 9.70 1.98 0.03
N ARG A 51 10.16 1.84 1.27
CA ARG A 51 9.83 2.73 2.38
C ARG A 51 10.04 4.19 2.01
N ARG A 52 11.21 4.54 1.47
CA ARG A 52 11.50 5.89 0.97
C ARG A 52 10.58 6.31 -0.17
N ALA A 53 10.36 5.41 -1.14
CA ALA A 53 9.51 5.68 -2.30
C ALA A 53 8.04 5.95 -1.93
N PHE A 54 7.57 5.36 -0.86
CA PHE A 54 6.23 5.57 -0.29
C PHE A 54 6.20 6.67 0.79
N ALA A 55 7.28 7.44 0.96
CA ALA A 55 7.42 8.46 2.00
C ALA A 55 7.06 7.90 3.39
N GLU A 56 7.54 6.70 3.70
CA GLU A 56 7.30 5.95 4.94
C GLU A 56 5.81 5.64 5.24
N ARG A 57 4.93 5.79 4.26
CA ARG A 57 3.49 5.53 4.39
C ARG A 57 3.11 4.19 3.77
N CYS A 58 2.19 3.49 4.39
CA CYS A 58 1.55 2.32 3.77
C CYS A 58 0.84 2.76 2.48
N GLY A 59 1.07 2.05 1.37
CA GLY A 59 0.51 2.39 0.06
C GLY A 59 -1.01 2.46 0.03
N TRP A 60 -1.68 1.63 0.82
CA TRP A 60 -3.15 1.62 0.88
C TRP A 60 -3.72 2.50 2.01
N LEU A 61 -3.13 2.50 3.20
CA LEU A 61 -3.58 3.39 4.29
C LEU A 61 -3.31 4.87 3.97
N ALA A 62 -2.27 5.16 3.18
CA ALA A 62 -1.76 6.51 2.93
C ALA A 62 -1.39 7.24 4.23
N MET A 63 -0.99 6.50 5.24
CA MET A 63 -0.56 7.00 6.55
C MET A 63 0.84 6.45 6.88
N TRP A 64 1.59 7.26 7.60
CA TRP A 64 2.90 6.86 8.12
C TRP A 64 2.78 5.61 9.00
N ILE A 65 3.73 4.70 8.87
CA ILE A 65 3.83 3.48 9.67
C ILE A 65 5.26 3.31 10.17
N ALA A 66 5.40 2.92 11.43
CA ALA A 66 6.72 2.74 12.05
C ALA A 66 7.52 1.62 11.38
N SER A 67 6.84 0.58 10.93
CA SER A 67 7.43 -0.54 10.18
C SER A 67 6.44 -1.03 9.13
N GLY A 68 6.94 -1.47 8.00
CA GLY A 68 6.13 -2.05 6.94
C GLY A 68 6.81 -3.28 6.33
N GLN A 69 6.12 -3.86 5.38
CA GLN A 69 6.56 -5.06 4.67
C GLN A 69 6.58 -4.82 3.16
N VAL A 70 7.41 -5.59 2.46
CA VAL A 70 7.34 -5.69 1.01
C VAL A 70 6.15 -6.56 0.62
N GLU A 71 5.15 -5.95 0.02
CA GLU A 71 3.97 -6.62 -0.48
C GLU A 71 4.01 -6.81 -2.00
N HIS A 72 3.54 -7.96 -2.46
CA HIS A 72 3.38 -8.28 -3.88
C HIS A 72 1.97 -7.95 -4.34
N TYR A 73 1.81 -6.89 -5.14
CA TYR A 73 0.48 -6.49 -5.64
C TYR A 73 -0.25 -7.66 -6.32
N LEU A 74 0.38 -8.33 -7.27
CA LEU A 74 -0.06 -9.62 -7.77
C LEU A 74 0.64 -10.72 -6.96
N SER A 75 -0.13 -11.54 -6.29
CA SER A 75 0.36 -12.58 -5.39
C SER A 75 1.31 -13.54 -6.11
N LYS A 76 2.39 -13.91 -5.43
CA LYS A 76 3.28 -14.99 -5.89
C LYS A 76 2.66 -16.38 -5.72
N HIS A 77 1.56 -16.48 -4.98
CA HIS A 77 0.82 -17.72 -4.69
C HIS A 77 -0.68 -17.56 -4.92
N PRO A 78 -1.14 -17.18 -6.13
CA PRO A 78 -2.57 -17.15 -6.41
C PRO A 78 -3.15 -18.57 -6.30
N PRO A 79 -4.43 -18.72 -5.90
CA PRO A 79 -5.09 -20.02 -5.82
C PRO A 79 -5.11 -20.78 -7.15
N ASP A 80 -5.31 -20.05 -8.26
CA ASP A 80 -5.31 -20.64 -9.60
C ASP A 80 -3.89 -21.04 -10.05
N PRO A 81 -3.61 -22.33 -10.30
CA PRO A 81 -2.31 -22.81 -10.76
C PRO A 81 -1.83 -22.16 -12.07
N LYS A 82 -2.73 -21.82 -12.99
CA LYS A 82 -2.37 -21.13 -14.24
C LYS A 82 -1.86 -19.73 -13.98
N ARG A 83 -2.49 -19.00 -13.06
CA ARG A 83 -2.02 -17.69 -12.60
C ARG A 83 -0.69 -17.83 -11.85
N ARG A 84 -0.51 -18.87 -11.03
CA ARG A 84 0.72 -19.16 -10.27
C ARG A 84 1.94 -19.24 -11.18
N ARG A 85 1.86 -20.02 -12.27
CA ARG A 85 2.97 -20.12 -13.26
C ARG A 85 3.36 -18.75 -13.83
N LYS A 86 2.37 -17.92 -14.17
CA LYS A 86 2.57 -16.59 -14.72
C LYS A 86 3.10 -15.59 -13.68
N GLN A 87 2.51 -15.59 -12.48
CA GLN A 87 2.76 -14.58 -11.46
C GLN A 87 4.02 -14.84 -10.62
N ARG A 88 4.47 -16.09 -10.51
CA ARG A 88 5.63 -16.46 -9.72
C ARG A 88 6.89 -15.63 -10.05
N ARG A 89 7.09 -15.28 -11.32
CA ARG A 89 8.18 -14.39 -11.76
C ARG A 89 8.01 -12.95 -11.26
N LEU A 90 6.77 -12.53 -11.03
CA LEU A 90 6.47 -11.18 -10.54
C LEU A 90 6.92 -10.97 -9.10
N ALA A 91 7.23 -12.03 -8.33
CA ALA A 91 7.87 -11.91 -7.04
C ALA A 91 9.20 -11.12 -7.10
N TYR A 92 9.88 -11.18 -8.24
CA TYR A 92 11.18 -10.52 -8.46
C TYR A 92 11.08 -9.31 -9.40
N ALA A 93 9.88 -8.79 -9.60
CA ALA A 93 9.64 -7.62 -10.44
C ALA A 93 9.37 -6.39 -9.58
N TRP A 94 10.27 -5.39 -9.62
CA TRP A 94 10.13 -4.13 -8.87
C TRP A 94 8.75 -3.48 -9.01
N ARG A 95 8.21 -3.49 -10.22
CA ARG A 95 6.87 -2.95 -10.52
C ARG A 95 5.73 -3.64 -9.76
N ASN A 96 5.95 -4.85 -9.24
CA ASN A 96 4.96 -5.62 -8.47
C ASN A 96 5.06 -5.39 -6.96
N LEU A 97 6.07 -4.65 -6.49
CA LEU A 97 6.32 -4.47 -5.06
C LEU A 97 5.66 -3.19 -4.54
N ARG A 98 5.13 -3.28 -3.32
CA ARG A 98 4.47 -2.18 -2.57
C ARG A 98 5.01 -2.18 -1.15
N TYR A 99 4.96 -1.01 -0.50
CA TYR A 99 5.21 -0.89 0.92
C TYR A 99 3.89 -0.91 1.68
N ALA A 100 3.70 -1.84 2.60
CA ALA A 100 2.42 -2.05 3.25
C ALA A 100 2.56 -2.30 4.76
N ASP A 101 1.56 -1.86 5.52
CA ASP A 101 1.32 -2.28 6.90
C ASP A 101 1.04 -3.79 6.94
N ALA A 102 1.52 -4.47 7.98
CA ALA A 102 1.37 -5.91 8.12
C ALA A 102 -0.09 -6.37 8.14
N SER A 103 -0.98 -5.59 8.77
CA SER A 103 -2.41 -5.93 8.84
C SER A 103 -3.12 -5.75 7.48
N VAL A 104 -2.72 -4.74 6.71
CA VAL A 104 -3.21 -4.52 5.35
C VAL A 104 -2.67 -5.59 4.41
N ASN A 105 -1.40 -5.95 4.54
CA ASN A 105 -0.77 -7.03 3.79
C ASN A 105 -1.51 -8.37 4.02
N LEU A 106 -1.77 -8.70 5.29
CA LEU A 106 -2.52 -9.92 5.64
C LEU A 106 -3.94 -9.91 5.04
N ARG A 107 -4.66 -8.78 5.11
CA ARG A 107 -6.02 -8.67 4.54
C ARG A 107 -6.02 -8.71 3.03
N LYS A 108 -5.01 -8.12 2.39
CA LYS A 108 -4.87 -8.16 0.94
C LYS A 108 -4.72 -9.60 0.44
N GLY A 109 -3.87 -10.40 1.08
CA GLY A 109 -3.72 -11.82 0.75
C GLY A 109 -3.60 -12.05 -0.76
N VAL A 110 -4.56 -12.78 -1.32
CA VAL A 110 -4.61 -13.16 -2.75
C VAL A 110 -5.65 -12.37 -3.57
N HIS A 111 -6.13 -11.24 -3.05
CA HIS A 111 -7.11 -10.42 -3.80
C HIS A 111 -6.56 -9.85 -5.11
N ASP A 112 -5.23 -9.78 -5.24
CA ASP A 112 -4.55 -9.39 -6.48
C ASP A 112 -5.14 -8.11 -7.10
N ASP A 113 -5.57 -8.20 -8.36
CA ASP A 113 -6.15 -7.13 -9.14
C ASP A 113 -7.63 -6.83 -8.82
N ALA A 114 -8.24 -7.57 -7.91
CA ALA A 114 -9.56 -7.20 -7.37
C ALA A 114 -9.47 -5.96 -6.46
N VAL A 115 -8.33 -5.70 -5.82
CA VAL A 115 -8.09 -4.46 -5.09
C VAL A 115 -7.38 -3.43 -5.96
N LEU A 116 -7.55 -2.14 -5.65
CA LEU A 116 -6.86 -1.07 -6.35
C LEU A 116 -5.34 -1.12 -6.10
N ASP A 117 -4.58 -0.90 -7.16
CA ASP A 117 -3.14 -0.67 -7.06
C ASP A 117 -2.87 0.77 -6.57
N PRO A 118 -2.08 1.00 -5.50
CA PRO A 118 -1.68 2.35 -5.09
C PRO A 118 -1.04 3.19 -6.20
N TYR A 119 -0.42 2.56 -7.21
CA TYR A 119 0.16 3.24 -8.36
C TYR A 119 -0.85 3.65 -9.44
N ALA A 120 -2.11 3.23 -9.32
CA ALA A 120 -3.17 3.51 -10.29
C ALA A 120 -4.29 4.42 -9.73
N ILE A 121 -4.15 4.86 -8.47
CA ILE A 121 -5.14 5.73 -7.84
C ILE A 121 -5.00 7.14 -8.39
N GLY A 122 -6.14 7.76 -8.73
CA GLY A 122 -6.22 9.15 -9.14
C GLY A 122 -6.37 10.12 -7.96
N GLU A 123 -6.07 11.39 -8.23
CA GLU A 123 -6.23 12.46 -7.26
C GLU A 123 -7.71 12.60 -6.86
N GLY A 124 -7.96 12.82 -5.57
CA GLY A 124 -9.29 13.06 -5.05
C GLY A 124 -10.24 11.86 -5.05
N TRP A 125 -9.84 10.65 -5.47
CA TRP A 125 -10.75 9.48 -5.49
C TRP A 125 -11.31 9.13 -4.13
N PHE A 126 -10.63 9.51 -3.06
CA PHE A 126 -11.01 9.18 -1.69
C PHE A 126 -10.95 10.43 -0.81
N ALA A 127 -11.91 10.55 0.11
CA ALA A 127 -11.94 11.58 1.14
C ALA A 127 -12.39 10.97 2.47
N LEU A 128 -12.10 11.65 3.57
CA LEU A 128 -12.65 11.31 4.89
C LEU A 128 -13.96 12.05 5.10
N ASP A 129 -14.91 11.39 5.76
CA ASP A 129 -16.10 12.04 6.31
C ASP A 129 -15.87 12.48 7.77
N ASP A 130 -16.89 13.08 8.40
CA ASP A 130 -16.84 13.60 9.77
C ASP A 130 -16.61 12.48 10.82
N ALA A 131 -16.92 11.25 10.50
CA ALA A 131 -16.61 10.09 11.32
C ALA A 131 -15.19 9.56 11.12
N LEU A 132 -14.37 10.24 10.29
CA LEU A 132 -13.05 9.81 9.82
C LEU A 132 -13.09 8.49 9.03
N GLU A 133 -14.23 8.13 8.46
CA GLU A 133 -14.33 7.00 7.55
C GLU A 133 -13.90 7.38 6.14
N LEU A 134 -13.15 6.51 5.48
CA LEU A 134 -12.73 6.74 4.10
C LEU A 134 -13.86 6.42 3.12
N LYS A 135 -14.21 7.35 2.28
CA LYS A 135 -15.27 7.24 1.26
C LYS A 135 -14.71 7.40 -0.14
N VAL A 136 -15.36 6.72 -1.09
CA VAL A 136 -15.13 6.94 -2.52
C VAL A 136 -15.87 8.22 -2.93
N THR A 137 -15.19 9.12 -3.61
CA THR A 137 -15.76 10.41 -4.05
C THR A 137 -16.29 10.35 -5.49
N ALA A 138 -16.93 11.45 -5.91
CA ALA A 138 -17.37 11.61 -7.30
C ALA A 138 -16.19 11.69 -8.31
N ALA A 139 -14.99 12.04 -7.86
CA ALA A 139 -13.78 12.08 -8.70
C ALA A 139 -13.27 10.67 -9.09
N CYS A 140 -13.71 9.62 -8.40
CA CYS A 140 -13.41 8.25 -8.79
C CYS A 140 -14.19 7.91 -10.08
N PRO A 141 -13.52 7.46 -11.15
CA PRO A 141 -14.20 7.05 -12.39
C PRO A 141 -15.26 5.98 -12.13
N ALA A 142 -16.39 6.06 -12.82
CA ALA A 142 -17.51 5.13 -12.63
C ALA A 142 -17.09 3.66 -12.77
N ALA A 143 -16.18 3.38 -13.72
CA ALA A 143 -15.66 2.02 -13.96
C ALA A 143 -14.80 1.47 -12.81
N GLU A 144 -14.26 2.33 -11.94
CA GLU A 144 -13.41 1.92 -10.82
C GLU A 144 -14.12 1.96 -9.45
N ARG A 145 -15.34 2.50 -9.37
CA ARG A 145 -16.03 2.71 -8.09
C ARG A 145 -16.27 1.42 -7.32
N GLU A 146 -16.81 0.41 -7.99
CA GLU A 146 -17.08 -0.90 -7.35
C GLU A 146 -15.78 -1.50 -6.78
N ARG A 147 -14.72 -1.45 -7.57
CA ARG A 147 -13.39 -1.91 -7.16
C ARG A 147 -12.79 -1.07 -6.03
N ALA A 148 -13.04 0.25 -6.05
CA ALA A 148 -12.63 1.16 -4.99
C ALA A 148 -13.34 0.82 -3.67
N ASP A 149 -14.66 0.65 -3.69
CA ASP A 149 -15.44 0.25 -2.52
C ASP A 149 -15.02 -1.11 -1.98
N PHE A 150 -14.86 -2.10 -2.87
CA PHE A 150 -14.33 -3.42 -2.50
C PHE A 150 -12.96 -3.29 -1.81
N THR A 151 -12.05 -2.47 -2.35
CA THR A 151 -10.73 -2.25 -1.77
C THR A 151 -10.82 -1.68 -0.35
N LEU A 152 -11.69 -0.69 -0.12
CA LEU A 152 -11.87 -0.08 1.20
C LEU A 152 -12.34 -1.11 2.24
N ASP A 153 -13.26 -1.98 1.84
CA ASP A 153 -13.86 -2.94 2.76
C ASP A 153 -12.95 -4.17 2.96
N ALA A 154 -12.45 -4.78 1.89
CA ALA A 154 -11.58 -5.94 1.95
C ALA A 154 -10.30 -5.68 2.76
N LEU A 155 -9.68 -4.53 2.55
CA LEU A 155 -8.44 -4.15 3.26
C LEU A 155 -8.70 -3.48 4.63
N GLY A 156 -9.96 -3.26 5.01
CA GLY A 156 -10.33 -2.59 6.25
C GLY A 156 -9.89 -1.12 6.30
N LEU A 157 -9.85 -0.45 5.14
CA LEU A 157 -9.41 0.94 5.04
C LEU A 157 -10.51 1.93 5.43
N ARG A 158 -11.79 1.56 5.29
CA ARG A 158 -12.94 2.41 5.62
C ARG A 158 -12.97 2.69 7.12
N ARG A 159 -13.21 1.66 7.92
CA ARG A 159 -13.37 1.73 9.38
C ARG A 159 -12.67 0.59 10.14
N GLY A 160 -11.71 -0.08 9.53
CA GLY A 160 -10.95 -1.14 10.21
C GLY A 160 -10.15 -0.59 11.39
N THR A 161 -9.96 -1.42 12.40
CA THR A 161 -9.34 -1.04 13.69
C THR A 161 -8.01 -0.29 13.52
N VAL A 162 -7.13 -0.77 12.65
CA VAL A 162 -5.81 -0.13 12.42
C VAL A 162 -5.98 1.23 11.76
N ALA A 163 -6.81 1.33 10.70
CA ALA A 163 -7.04 2.58 9.99
C ALA A 163 -7.64 3.65 10.92
N MET A 164 -8.67 3.30 11.69
CA MET A 164 -9.33 4.23 12.62
C MET A 164 -8.43 4.63 13.77
N ARG A 165 -7.66 3.68 14.33
CA ARG A 165 -6.68 3.98 15.39
C ARG A 165 -5.64 4.99 14.92
N LEU A 166 -5.04 4.80 13.76
CA LEU A 166 -4.02 5.71 13.21
C LEU A 166 -4.61 7.09 12.90
N ARG A 167 -5.82 7.18 12.31
CA ARG A 167 -6.47 8.47 12.05
C ARG A 167 -6.73 9.24 13.34
N ARG A 168 -7.28 8.59 14.35
CA ARG A 168 -7.53 9.21 15.68
C ARG A 168 -6.24 9.61 16.36
N GLN A 169 -5.20 8.78 16.29
CA GLN A 169 -3.90 9.08 16.85
C GLN A 169 -3.31 10.34 16.22
N TYR A 170 -3.24 10.42 14.89
CA TYR A 170 -2.63 11.57 14.20
C TYR A 170 -3.47 12.84 14.33
N LEU A 171 -4.80 12.73 14.38
CA LEU A 171 -5.64 13.87 14.68
C LEU A 171 -5.41 14.39 16.11
N HIS A 172 -5.29 13.47 17.07
CA HIS A 172 -4.98 13.82 18.46
C HIS A 172 -3.59 14.47 18.60
N GLU A 173 -2.57 13.94 17.92
CA GLU A 173 -1.23 14.55 17.88
C GLU A 173 -1.28 15.99 17.34
N TYR A 174 -2.03 16.21 16.24
CA TYR A 174 -2.24 17.53 15.67
C TYR A 174 -2.91 18.48 16.65
N MET A 175 -4.05 18.08 17.24
CA MET A 175 -4.82 18.91 18.20
C MET A 175 -3.99 19.23 19.43
N THR A 176 -3.22 18.27 19.95
CA THR A 176 -2.32 18.44 21.10
C THR A 176 -1.21 19.45 20.79
N ALA A 177 -0.58 19.35 19.60
CA ALA A 177 0.47 20.28 19.19
C ALA A 177 -0.04 21.73 19.11
N VAL A 178 -1.21 21.94 18.49
CA VAL A 178 -1.86 23.26 18.43
C VAL A 178 -2.24 23.74 19.85
N GLY A 179 -2.83 22.87 20.68
CA GLY A 179 -3.21 23.22 22.05
C GLY A 179 -2.03 23.59 22.96
N HIS A 180 -0.83 23.10 22.65
CA HIS A 180 0.42 23.48 23.33
C HIS A 180 1.14 24.68 22.68
N GLY A 181 0.46 25.40 21.77
CA GLY A 181 0.96 26.65 21.19
C GLY A 181 1.83 26.49 19.95
N MET A 182 1.85 25.30 19.34
CA MET A 182 2.45 25.16 18.02
C MET A 182 1.62 25.94 16.99
N ASP A 183 2.28 26.63 16.08
CA ASP A 183 1.61 27.26 14.95
C ASP A 183 0.76 26.24 14.16
N ALA A 184 -0.50 26.60 13.89
CA ALA A 184 -1.46 25.68 13.28
C ALA A 184 -1.01 25.23 11.86
N ALA A 185 -0.36 26.09 11.09
CA ALA A 185 0.15 25.74 9.77
C ALA A 185 1.34 24.77 9.88
N ALA A 186 2.23 24.97 10.87
CA ALA A 186 3.31 24.05 11.14
C ALA A 186 2.80 22.68 11.62
N ALA A 187 1.84 22.65 12.55
CA ALA A 187 1.19 21.41 12.99
C ALA A 187 0.51 20.67 11.83
N LEU A 188 -0.19 21.42 10.96
CA LEU A 188 -0.85 20.85 9.78
C LEU A 188 0.15 20.29 8.76
N ALA A 189 1.31 20.92 8.59
CA ALA A 189 2.37 20.38 7.73
C ALA A 189 2.93 19.05 8.26
N LEU A 190 3.07 18.91 9.59
CA LEU A 190 3.45 17.63 10.21
C LEU A 190 2.38 16.55 10.02
N LEU A 191 1.12 16.93 10.15
CA LEU A 191 -0.01 16.02 9.90
C LEU A 191 -0.02 15.57 8.43
N ASP A 192 0.20 16.50 7.47
CA ASP A 192 0.24 16.21 6.04
C ASP A 192 1.37 15.23 5.69
N ALA A 193 2.53 15.38 6.28
CA ALA A 193 3.64 14.45 6.10
C ALA A 193 3.28 13.03 6.55
N LYS A 194 2.52 12.89 7.66
CA LYS A 194 2.12 11.58 8.20
C LYS A 194 0.84 11.02 7.59
N ALA A 195 -0.18 11.87 7.37
CA ALA A 195 -1.53 11.45 7.02
C ALA A 195 -2.21 12.49 6.10
N PRO A 196 -1.81 12.60 4.82
CA PRO A 196 -2.23 13.68 3.92
C PRO A 196 -3.75 13.79 3.73
N GLN A 197 -4.47 12.68 3.73
CA GLN A 197 -5.94 12.74 3.65
C GLN A 197 -6.58 13.31 4.92
N LEU A 198 -6.00 13.04 6.08
CA LEU A 198 -6.47 13.63 7.33
C LEU A 198 -6.14 15.13 7.38
N ALA A 199 -4.97 15.52 6.89
CA ALA A 199 -4.63 16.94 6.75
C ALA A 199 -5.58 17.67 5.78
N ALA A 200 -5.95 17.02 4.66
CA ALA A 200 -6.93 17.58 3.73
C ALA A 200 -8.32 17.74 4.39
N HIS A 201 -8.74 16.76 5.18
CA HIS A 201 -9.99 16.83 5.95
C HIS A 201 -9.96 17.97 6.98
N VAL A 202 -8.87 18.14 7.72
CA VAL A 202 -8.72 19.25 8.69
C VAL A 202 -8.73 20.62 7.98
N ARG A 203 -8.10 20.76 6.79
CA ARG A 203 -8.15 22.00 6.00
C ARG A 203 -9.54 22.35 5.49
N ALA A 204 -10.38 21.36 5.24
CA ALA A 204 -11.74 21.55 4.74
C ALA A 204 -12.76 21.79 5.86
N ALA A 205 -12.40 21.55 7.11
CA ALA A 205 -13.25 21.86 8.26
C ALA A 205 -13.44 23.37 8.37
N PRO A 206 -14.70 23.85 8.64
CA PRO A 206 -15.04 25.27 8.74
C PRO A 206 -14.35 25.97 9.91
#